data_4461734788e67edbce5895380f4f8b12
#
_entry.id   4461734788e67edbce5895380f4f8b12
#
_cell.length_a   1.000
_cell.length_b   1.000
_cell.length_c   1.000
_cell.angle_alpha   90.00
_cell.angle_beta   90.00
_cell.angle_gamma   90.00
#
_symmetry.space_group_name_H-M   'P 1'
#
loop_
_entity.id
_entity.type
_entity.pdbx_description
1 polymer ?
#
loop_
_entity_poly.entity_id
_entity_poly.type
_entity_poly.pdbx_seq_one_letter_code
_entity_poly.pdbx_strand_id
1 'polypeptide(L)'
;QDLIADPGFHGGGMHCTKSGGKLDIHLDYSIHPKLGLERRLNLILFLNKDWKDEYGGNLELWDKDMTKCVATAYPKFNRAVLFETGDYSYHGHPEPIKCPENVARKSLAVYYLAKARETSEKRYKARFVKRPQDPDDPELDKLRKLRAGLNTAKQFYKSNN
;
A
#
# COMPACT_ATOMS: atom_id res chain seq x y z
N GLN A 1 21.31 -7.79 -11.23
CA GLN A 1 20.31 -8.66 -10.58
C GLN A 1 19.02 -8.56 -11.39
N ASP A 2 18.55 -9.69 -11.93
CA ASP A 2 17.40 -9.67 -12.84
C ASP A 2 16.13 -9.39 -12.06
N LEU A 3 15.44 -8.33 -12.42
CA LEU A 3 14.11 -8.01 -11.94
C LEU A 3 13.08 -8.73 -12.82
N ILE A 4 12.12 -9.39 -12.20
CA ILE A 4 10.97 -9.97 -12.90
C ILE A 4 9.68 -9.31 -12.40
N ALA A 5 8.76 -9.02 -13.31
CA ALA A 5 7.40 -8.63 -12.89
C ALA A 5 6.72 -9.82 -12.20
N ASP A 6 5.98 -9.55 -11.13
CA ASP A 6 5.22 -10.60 -10.44
C ASP A 6 4.14 -11.18 -11.37
N PRO A 7 4.28 -12.42 -11.83
CA PRO A 7 3.34 -13.01 -12.80
C PRO A 7 1.96 -13.29 -12.20
N GLY A 8 1.86 -13.37 -10.87
CA GLY A 8 0.64 -13.64 -10.14
C GLY A 8 -0.06 -12.40 -9.59
N PHE A 9 0.53 -11.21 -9.75
CA PHE A 9 0.04 -9.95 -9.17
C PHE A 9 -0.31 -10.06 -7.68
N HIS A 10 0.47 -10.81 -6.90
CA HIS A 10 0.19 -11.04 -5.49
C HIS A 10 0.19 -9.73 -4.69
N GLY A 11 -1.00 -9.28 -4.25
CA GLY A 11 -1.22 -7.98 -3.62
C GLY A 11 -1.17 -6.78 -4.57
N GLY A 12 -0.98 -7.03 -5.88
CA GLY A 12 -1.03 -6.03 -6.96
C GLY A 12 -2.30 -6.15 -7.79
N GLY A 13 -2.20 -5.75 -9.06
CA GLY A 13 -3.31 -5.75 -10.01
C GLY A 13 -4.17 -4.49 -9.93
N MET A 14 -5.44 -4.60 -10.26
CA MET A 14 -6.37 -3.47 -10.31
C MET A 14 -6.90 -3.13 -8.92
N HIS A 15 -6.65 -1.90 -8.48
CA HIS A 15 -7.22 -1.35 -7.25
C HIS A 15 -8.32 -0.35 -7.59
N CYS A 16 -9.44 -0.42 -6.87
CA CYS A 16 -10.58 0.46 -7.02
C CYS A 16 -11.07 0.90 -5.64
N THR A 17 -10.92 2.19 -5.32
CA THR A 17 -11.33 2.75 -4.03
C THR A 17 -12.43 3.78 -4.24
N LYS A 18 -13.57 3.58 -3.60
CA LYS A 18 -14.73 4.48 -3.65
C LYS A 18 -14.63 5.61 -2.61
N SER A 19 -15.57 6.53 -2.65
CA SER A 19 -15.74 7.59 -1.65
C SER A 19 -15.74 7.03 -0.23
N GLY A 20 -15.08 7.72 0.71
CA GLY A 20 -14.85 7.26 2.08
C GLY A 20 -13.71 6.26 2.26
N GLY A 21 -13.28 5.59 1.18
CA GLY A 21 -12.18 4.63 1.24
C GLY A 21 -10.81 5.30 1.40
N LYS A 22 -9.92 4.64 2.12
CA LYS A 22 -8.53 5.06 2.35
C LYS A 22 -7.63 3.84 2.48
N LEU A 23 -6.34 4.08 2.42
CA LEU A 23 -5.31 3.07 2.71
C LEU A 23 -4.27 3.69 3.63
N ASP A 24 -4.28 3.28 4.88
CA ASP A 24 -3.34 3.78 5.89
C ASP A 24 -1.89 3.55 5.46
N ILE A 25 -0.98 4.37 5.98
CA ILE A 25 0.44 4.25 5.69
C ILE A 25 0.96 2.90 6.15
N HIS A 26 1.71 2.25 5.28
CA HIS A 26 2.20 0.90 5.52
C HIS A 26 3.51 0.61 4.78
N LEU A 27 4.19 -0.43 5.23
CA LEU A 27 5.18 -1.15 4.43
C LEU A 27 4.50 -2.35 3.78
N ASP A 28 4.79 -2.59 2.54
CA ASP A 28 4.37 -3.80 1.85
C ASP A 28 5.04 -5.05 2.45
N TYR A 29 4.53 -6.26 2.15
CA TYR A 29 5.28 -7.48 2.39
C TYR A 29 6.61 -7.45 1.61
N SER A 30 7.67 -8.02 2.17
CA SER A 30 8.98 -8.03 1.51
C SER A 30 9.24 -9.32 0.72
N ILE A 31 8.76 -10.47 1.20
CA ILE A 31 8.99 -11.77 0.56
C ILE A 31 7.70 -12.31 -0.05
N HIS A 32 7.75 -12.60 -1.35
CA HIS A 32 6.62 -13.23 -2.06
C HIS A 32 6.36 -14.62 -1.51
N PRO A 33 5.15 -14.93 -1.00
CA PRO A 33 4.90 -16.13 -0.20
C PRO A 33 5.04 -17.45 -0.98
N LYS A 34 4.87 -17.42 -2.31
CA LYS A 34 4.98 -18.62 -3.16
C LYS A 34 6.33 -18.72 -3.85
N LEU A 35 6.92 -17.60 -4.24
CA LEU A 35 8.16 -17.57 -5.05
C LEU A 35 9.42 -17.46 -4.19
N GLY A 36 9.31 -17.03 -2.93
CA GLY A 36 10.46 -16.78 -2.07
C GLY A 36 11.35 -15.62 -2.52
N LEU A 37 10.92 -14.85 -3.53
CA LEU A 37 11.61 -13.69 -4.05
C LEU A 37 11.28 -12.45 -3.24
N GLU A 38 12.22 -11.52 -3.17
CA GLU A 38 12.04 -10.22 -2.52
C GLU A 38 11.37 -9.22 -3.47
N ARG A 39 10.37 -8.49 -2.99
CA ARG A 39 9.80 -7.35 -3.66
C ARG A 39 10.83 -6.20 -3.65
N ARG A 40 11.15 -5.69 -4.84
CA ARG A 40 12.18 -4.66 -5.02
C ARG A 40 11.63 -3.33 -5.50
N LEU A 41 10.62 -3.36 -6.37
CA LEU A 41 9.98 -2.16 -6.88
C LEU A 41 8.47 -2.32 -6.88
N ASN A 42 7.79 -1.20 -6.68
CA ASN A 42 6.35 -1.07 -6.87
C ASN A 42 6.11 0.00 -7.94
N LEU A 43 5.45 -0.40 -9.03
CA LEU A 43 4.96 0.48 -10.07
C LEU A 43 3.45 0.65 -9.89
N ILE A 44 3.00 1.88 -9.70
CA ILE A 44 1.57 2.22 -9.62
C ILE A 44 1.23 3.13 -10.81
N LEU A 45 0.34 2.66 -11.69
CA LEU A 45 -0.22 3.45 -12.79
C LEU A 45 -1.63 3.89 -12.42
N PHE A 46 -1.88 5.20 -12.40
CA PHE A 46 -3.20 5.77 -12.14
C PHE A 46 -4.05 5.86 -13.41
N LEU A 47 -5.34 5.52 -13.30
CA LEU A 47 -6.28 5.38 -14.41
C LEU A 47 -7.50 6.31 -14.29
N ASN A 48 -7.34 7.47 -13.63
CA ASN A 48 -8.46 8.36 -13.29
C ASN A 48 -8.51 9.55 -14.24
N LYS A 49 -9.32 9.48 -15.28
CA LYS A 49 -9.67 10.64 -16.11
C LYS A 49 -10.47 11.63 -15.28
N ASP A 50 -10.24 12.92 -15.49
CA ASP A 50 -10.98 14.03 -14.88
C ASP A 50 -10.97 14.00 -13.32
N TRP A 51 -9.92 13.41 -12.73
CA TRP A 51 -9.75 13.39 -11.27
C TRP A 51 -9.48 14.79 -10.75
N LYS A 52 -10.31 15.25 -9.83
CA LYS A 52 -10.20 16.57 -9.22
C LYS A 52 -9.36 16.50 -7.95
N ASP A 53 -8.62 17.58 -7.69
CA ASP A 53 -7.72 17.63 -6.53
C ASP A 53 -8.49 17.56 -5.20
N GLU A 54 -9.72 18.11 -5.14
CA GLU A 54 -10.59 18.04 -3.97
C GLU A 54 -11.07 16.62 -3.62
N TYR A 55 -10.98 15.66 -4.53
CA TYR A 55 -11.32 14.26 -4.25
C TYR A 55 -10.27 13.57 -3.36
N GLY A 56 -9.06 14.12 -3.28
CA GLY A 56 -7.98 13.54 -2.49
C GLY A 56 -7.46 12.23 -3.07
N GLY A 57 -7.11 11.28 -2.18
CA GLY A 57 -6.59 9.97 -2.59
C GLY A 57 -5.18 10.00 -3.15
N ASN A 58 -4.40 11.03 -2.81
CA ASN A 58 -3.01 11.17 -3.21
C ASN A 58 -2.17 10.06 -2.60
N LEU A 59 -1.27 9.49 -3.39
CA LEU A 59 -0.25 8.60 -2.85
C LEU A 59 0.76 9.42 -2.08
N GLU A 60 0.96 9.10 -0.81
CA GLU A 60 1.99 9.67 0.03
C GLU A 60 3.16 8.70 0.17
N LEU A 61 4.37 9.21 0.08
CA LEU A 61 5.61 8.51 0.42
C LEU A 61 6.22 9.20 1.65
N TRP A 62 6.54 8.42 2.66
CA TRP A 62 7.03 8.91 3.95
C TRP A 62 8.48 8.54 4.16
N ASP A 63 9.20 9.31 4.97
CA ASP A 63 10.57 8.99 5.38
C ASP A 63 10.62 7.72 6.24
N LYS A 64 11.82 7.15 6.37
CA LYS A 64 12.04 5.89 7.10
C LYS A 64 11.63 5.96 8.57
N ASP A 65 11.69 7.14 9.17
CA ASP A 65 11.41 7.37 10.59
C ASP A 65 9.94 7.80 10.83
N MET A 66 9.14 7.85 9.77
CA MET A 66 7.74 8.27 9.81
C MET A 66 7.52 9.67 10.40
N THR A 67 8.46 10.59 10.18
CA THR A 67 8.39 11.96 10.71
C THR A 67 7.72 12.92 9.74
N LYS A 68 7.87 12.71 8.43
CA LYS A 68 7.29 13.58 7.39
C LYS A 68 6.97 12.84 6.10
N CYS A 69 5.96 13.34 5.40
CA CYS A 69 5.70 12.96 4.02
C CYS A 69 6.75 13.64 3.11
N VAL A 70 7.53 12.84 2.39
CA VAL A 70 8.63 13.32 1.54
C VAL A 70 8.22 13.53 0.09
N ALA A 71 7.15 12.86 -0.35
CA ALA A 71 6.60 13.05 -1.69
C ALA A 71 5.12 12.71 -1.73
N THR A 72 4.39 13.41 -2.61
CA THR A 72 2.98 13.18 -2.85
C THR A 72 2.72 13.09 -4.35
N ALA A 73 1.96 12.06 -4.77
CA ALA A 73 1.57 11.89 -6.15
C ALA A 73 0.05 11.91 -6.30
N TYR A 74 -0.46 12.87 -7.06
CA TYR A 74 -1.89 12.95 -7.41
C TYR A 74 -2.27 11.81 -8.34
N PRO A 75 -3.41 11.13 -8.13
CA PRO A 75 -3.80 9.95 -8.89
C PRO A 75 -4.42 10.28 -10.26
N LYS A 76 -3.78 11.16 -11.04
CA LYS A 76 -4.23 11.59 -12.38
C LYS A 76 -4.02 10.50 -13.42
N PHE A 77 -4.88 10.51 -14.45
CA PHE A 77 -4.80 9.57 -15.56
C PHE A 77 -3.42 9.54 -16.21
N ASN A 78 -2.96 8.35 -16.52
CA ASN A 78 -1.66 8.08 -17.17
C ASN A 78 -0.44 8.57 -16.39
N ARG A 79 -0.58 8.78 -15.07
CA ARG A 79 0.57 9.02 -14.18
C ARG A 79 1.04 7.71 -13.61
N ALA A 80 2.33 7.43 -13.75
CA ALA A 80 2.99 6.31 -13.11
C ALA A 80 3.88 6.80 -11.98
N VAL A 81 3.91 6.04 -10.88
CA VAL A 81 4.87 6.21 -9.78
C VAL A 81 5.62 4.90 -9.63
N LEU A 82 6.93 4.97 -9.71
CA LEU A 82 7.84 3.85 -9.47
C LEU A 82 8.69 4.16 -8.26
N PHE A 83 8.69 3.28 -7.28
CA PHE A 83 9.53 3.43 -6.08
C PHE A 83 10.12 2.10 -5.62
N GLU A 84 11.27 2.19 -4.98
CA GLU A 84 11.91 1.04 -4.35
C GLU A 84 11.12 0.61 -3.12
N THR A 85 10.96 -0.70 -2.94
CA THR A 85 10.33 -1.28 -1.74
C THR A 85 11.37 -1.84 -0.78
N GLY A 86 11.17 -1.59 0.50
CA GLY A 86 12.08 -2.02 1.56
C GLY A 86 11.50 -1.74 2.93
N ASP A 87 12.34 -1.79 3.96
CA ASP A 87 11.94 -1.58 5.35
C ASP A 87 11.75 -0.09 5.72
N TYR A 88 11.89 0.77 4.73
CA TYR A 88 11.80 2.24 4.82
C TYR A 88 10.79 2.86 3.84
N SER A 89 10.15 2.08 2.99
CA SER A 89 9.28 2.56 1.91
C SER A 89 7.82 2.73 2.37
N TYR A 90 7.61 3.50 3.43
CA TYR A 90 6.28 3.78 3.95
C TYR A 90 5.45 4.58 2.95
N HIS A 91 4.25 4.08 2.64
CA HIS A 91 3.37 4.71 1.66
C HIS A 91 1.90 4.38 1.89
N GLY A 92 1.01 5.16 1.28
CA GLY A 92 -0.43 4.96 1.36
C GLY A 92 -1.21 6.14 0.77
N HIS A 93 -2.53 6.15 0.97
CA HIS A 93 -3.39 7.31 0.79
C HIS A 93 -4.33 7.41 2.00
N PRO A 94 -3.84 7.96 3.10
CA PRO A 94 -4.44 7.81 4.42
C PRO A 94 -5.69 8.67 4.63
N GLU A 95 -5.92 9.68 3.77
CA GLU A 95 -7.13 10.49 3.84
C GLU A 95 -8.29 9.84 3.08
N PRO A 96 -9.50 9.83 3.65
CA PRO A 96 -10.68 9.34 2.96
C PRO A 96 -10.93 10.08 1.64
N ILE A 97 -11.20 9.33 0.58
CA ILE A 97 -11.55 9.88 -0.74
C ILE A 97 -12.92 10.56 -0.66
N LYS A 98 -13.02 11.73 -1.29
CA LYS A 98 -14.24 12.59 -1.31
C LYS A 98 -14.83 12.73 -2.72
N CYS A 99 -14.74 11.69 -3.53
CA CYS A 99 -15.31 11.71 -4.88
C CYS A 99 -16.83 11.42 -4.86
N PRO A 100 -17.57 11.78 -5.92
CA PRO A 100 -18.96 11.36 -6.09
C PRO A 100 -19.11 9.83 -6.07
N GLU A 101 -20.30 9.33 -5.70
CA GLU A 101 -20.56 7.88 -5.54
C GLU A 101 -20.33 7.05 -6.81
N ASN A 102 -20.57 7.65 -7.98
CA ASN A 102 -20.36 7.02 -9.30
C ASN A 102 -18.90 7.10 -9.78
N VAL A 103 -18.00 7.71 -9.00
CA VAL A 103 -16.57 7.85 -9.30
C VAL A 103 -15.76 6.99 -8.35
N ALA A 104 -14.64 6.48 -8.81
CA ALA A 104 -13.71 5.73 -7.98
C ALA A 104 -12.26 6.03 -8.37
N ARG A 105 -11.37 6.02 -7.37
CA ARG A 105 -9.92 6.05 -7.58
C ARG A 105 -9.46 4.68 -8.06
N LYS A 106 -8.92 4.64 -9.28
CA LYS A 106 -8.45 3.43 -9.92
C LYS A 106 -6.95 3.48 -10.13
N SER A 107 -6.27 2.39 -9.86
CA SER A 107 -4.85 2.23 -10.17
C SER A 107 -4.53 0.77 -10.51
N LEU A 108 -3.49 0.58 -11.30
CA LEU A 108 -2.87 -0.72 -11.56
C LEU A 108 -1.54 -0.75 -10.84
N ALA A 109 -1.32 -1.73 -9.97
CA ALA A 109 -0.06 -1.94 -9.29
C ALA A 109 0.65 -3.19 -9.82
N VAL A 110 1.92 -3.04 -10.17
CA VAL A 110 2.81 -4.13 -10.63
C VAL A 110 4.04 -4.14 -9.74
N TYR A 111 4.32 -5.30 -9.16
CA TYR A 111 5.50 -5.49 -8.34
C TYR A 111 6.62 -6.16 -9.12
N TYR A 112 7.84 -5.72 -8.88
CA TYR A 112 9.02 -6.32 -9.44
C TYR A 112 9.80 -7.02 -8.33
N LEU A 113 10.15 -8.26 -8.59
CA LEU A 113 10.76 -9.21 -7.66
C LEU A 113 12.19 -9.53 -8.10
N ALA A 114 13.05 -9.82 -7.14
CA ALA A 114 14.40 -10.33 -7.37
C ALA A 114 14.80 -11.30 -6.26
N LYS A 115 15.99 -11.91 -6.36
CA LYS A 115 16.58 -12.73 -5.30
C LYS A 115 16.61 -11.92 -3.99
N ALA A 116 16.16 -12.53 -2.90
CA ALA A 116 16.13 -11.89 -1.60
C ALA A 116 17.55 -11.52 -1.11
N ARG A 117 17.68 -10.34 -0.55
CA ARG A 117 18.90 -9.87 0.12
C ARG A 117 18.95 -10.50 1.52
N GLU A 118 20.14 -10.79 2.01
CA GLU A 118 20.34 -11.33 3.36
C GLU A 118 19.99 -10.32 4.45
N THR A 119 20.11 -9.02 4.14
CA THR A 119 19.89 -7.90 5.07
C THR A 119 18.43 -7.45 5.17
N SER A 120 17.53 -7.94 4.32
CA SER A 120 16.13 -7.52 4.32
C SER A 120 15.32 -8.23 5.40
N GLU A 121 14.49 -7.49 6.13
CA GLU A 121 13.48 -8.07 7.01
C GLU A 121 12.53 -8.97 6.21
N LYS A 122 12.36 -10.21 6.65
CA LYS A 122 11.43 -11.15 6.02
C LYS A 122 10.00 -10.90 6.51
N ARG A 123 9.26 -10.13 5.74
CA ARG A 123 7.89 -9.72 6.03
C ARG A 123 6.94 -10.32 4.99
N TYR A 124 6.01 -11.15 5.44
CA TYR A 124 5.05 -11.85 4.57
C TYR A 124 3.68 -11.15 4.48
N LYS A 125 3.48 -10.08 5.23
CA LYS A 125 2.28 -9.25 5.23
C LYS A 125 2.66 -7.78 5.29
N ALA A 126 1.75 -6.91 4.85
CA ALA A 126 1.89 -5.47 5.03
C ALA A 126 1.89 -5.10 6.52
N ARG A 127 2.72 -4.13 6.90
CA ARG A 127 2.80 -3.56 8.25
C ARG A 127 2.27 -2.13 8.22
N PHE A 128 1.09 -1.93 8.78
CA PHE A 128 0.45 -0.63 8.90
C PHE A 128 1.00 0.15 10.08
N VAL A 129 1.16 1.45 9.90
CA VAL A 129 1.69 2.37 10.92
C VAL A 129 0.79 3.60 11.03
N LYS A 130 0.88 4.27 12.17
CA LYS A 130 0.22 5.54 12.45
C LYS A 130 1.12 6.69 12.01
N ARG A 131 0.52 7.75 11.43
CA ARG A 131 1.23 9.01 11.16
C ARG A 131 1.35 9.84 12.44
N PRO A 132 2.31 10.77 12.56
CA PRO A 132 2.46 11.63 13.74
C PRO A 132 1.20 12.43 14.08
N GLN A 133 0.45 12.88 13.09
CA GLN A 133 -0.78 13.67 13.24
C GLN A 133 -2.05 12.84 13.45
N ASP A 134 -1.99 11.52 13.30
CA ASP A 134 -3.16 10.68 13.51
C ASP A 134 -3.49 10.60 15.00
N PRO A 135 -4.77 10.62 15.41
CA PRO A 135 -5.15 10.49 16.81
C PRO A 135 -4.74 9.15 17.39
N ASP A 136 -4.57 9.10 18.71
CA ASP A 136 -4.41 7.84 19.44
C ASP A 136 -5.74 7.08 19.42
N ASP A 137 -5.72 5.88 18.86
CA ASP A 137 -6.85 4.96 18.80
C ASP A 137 -6.36 3.55 19.16
N PRO A 138 -6.52 3.14 20.45
CA PRO A 138 -6.05 1.83 20.91
C PRO A 138 -6.66 0.65 20.16
N GLU A 139 -7.93 0.75 19.72
CA GLU A 139 -8.61 -0.32 18.98
C GLU A 139 -8.04 -0.43 17.56
N LEU A 140 -7.79 0.71 16.90
CA LEU A 140 -7.15 0.73 15.59
C LEU A 140 -5.70 0.23 15.65
N ASP A 141 -4.96 0.57 16.69
CA ASP A 141 -3.60 0.08 16.89
C ASP A 141 -3.55 -1.43 17.18
N LYS A 142 -4.53 -1.94 17.94
CA LYS A 142 -4.72 -3.38 18.13
C LYS A 142 -5.04 -4.06 16.80
N LEU A 143 -5.89 -3.46 15.97
CA LEU A 143 -6.23 -3.98 14.64
C LEU A 143 -5.00 -3.99 13.71
N ARG A 144 -4.17 -2.95 13.72
CA ARG A 144 -2.91 -2.87 12.95
C ARG A 144 -1.96 -4.00 13.35
N LYS A 145 -1.76 -4.21 14.65
CA LYS A 145 -0.93 -5.31 15.20
C LYS A 145 -1.48 -6.68 14.80
N LEU A 146 -2.78 -6.88 14.89
CA LEU A 146 -3.44 -8.11 14.48
C LEU A 146 -3.24 -8.39 12.98
N ARG A 147 -3.37 -7.40 12.11
CA ARG A 147 -3.15 -7.52 10.66
C ARG A 147 -1.71 -7.86 10.30
N ALA A 148 -0.73 -7.42 11.06
CA ALA A 148 0.67 -7.76 10.89
C ALA A 148 1.00 -9.21 11.29
N GLY A 149 0.20 -9.85 12.13
CA GLY A 149 0.39 -11.24 12.59
C GLY A 149 0.07 -12.29 11.51
N LEU A 150 0.78 -13.42 11.53
CA LEU A 150 0.72 -14.46 10.49
C LEU A 150 -0.64 -15.18 10.38
N ASN A 151 -1.48 -15.20 11.43
CA ASN A 151 -2.67 -16.08 11.51
C ASN A 151 -4.03 -15.36 11.53
N THR A 152 -4.09 -14.06 11.38
CA THR A 152 -5.28 -13.28 11.74
C THR A 152 -6.30 -13.07 10.62
N ALA A 153 -5.94 -13.22 9.34
CA ALA A 153 -6.89 -13.04 8.25
C ALA A 153 -8.08 -14.02 8.32
N LYS A 154 -7.87 -15.25 8.79
CA LYS A 154 -8.93 -16.27 8.93
C LYS A 154 -9.89 -15.99 10.09
N GLN A 155 -9.49 -15.26 11.12
CA GLN A 155 -10.34 -14.97 12.28
C GLN A 155 -11.30 -13.80 12.03
N PHE A 156 -10.86 -12.79 11.24
CA PHE A 156 -11.70 -11.63 10.93
C PHE A 156 -12.87 -11.93 9.98
N TYR A 157 -12.68 -12.86 9.04
CA TYR A 157 -13.74 -13.22 8.08
C TYR A 157 -14.71 -14.29 8.60
N LYS A 158 -14.45 -14.89 9.78
CA LYS A 158 -15.35 -15.87 10.40
C LYS A 158 -16.40 -15.27 11.36
N SER A 159 -16.28 -13.99 11.72
CA SER A 159 -17.19 -13.34 12.68
C SER A 159 -18.37 -12.60 12.05
N ASN A 160 -18.50 -12.61 10.73
CA ASN A 160 -19.55 -11.91 9.97
C ASN A 160 -20.37 -12.85 9.05
N ASN A 161 -20.47 -14.15 9.39
CA ASN A 161 -21.44 -15.07 8.81
C ASN A 161 -22.37 -15.62 9.89
#